data_2cc4d73236e29c9f1f12f9d5cc140073
#
_entry.id   2cc4d73236e29c9f1f12f9d5cc140073
#
_cell.length_a   1.000
_cell.length_b   1.000
_cell.length_c   1.000
_cell.angle_alpha   90.00
_cell.angle_beta   90.00
_cell.angle_gamma   90.00
#
_symmetry.space_group_name_H-M   'P 1'
#
loop_
_entity.id
_entity.type
_entity.pdbx_description
1 polymer ?
#
loop_
_entity_poly.entity_id
_entity_poly.type
_entity_poly.pdbx_seq_one_letter_code
_entity_poly.pdbx_strand_id
1 'polypeptide(L)'
;NGVGTAPYRSLGLNRQEQRRRYLIGALLDVTGGSLEGRRVLDLGCNSGYFSLAAIEAGADFVHGVDGRQVWIDQAKLVFEARSVAPERYHFEVADIFRHDFTQRCDVVLCVGLMYHISKPMELFELFDRVGAETIVIDTEVTPSNDSVFRVNKVSTDNPMTAVDHGVTFYPSRQAVMDLAAEFGYQAVPLAPNMTNYEGMEHYRIKTRLGFICAKGEDTQRLSRLSVETRSPVTPAPVKFVRRLQAGILARAPRGRALARERRAERARRESINRRADQLTRDD
;
A
#
# COMPACT_ATOMS: atom_id res chain seq x y z
N ASN A 1 5.94 -23.12 8.46
CA ASN A 1 5.26 -22.65 9.67
C ASN A 1 5.13 -21.13 9.58
N GLY A 2 4.06 -20.66 8.88
CA GLY A 2 3.84 -19.24 8.66
C GLY A 2 3.32 -18.53 9.91
N VAL A 3 4.10 -17.64 10.47
CA VAL A 3 3.64 -16.66 11.45
C VAL A 3 2.90 -15.57 10.67
N GLY A 4 1.58 -15.70 10.55
CA GLY A 4 0.74 -14.67 9.93
C GLY A 4 0.41 -13.59 10.93
N THR A 5 0.77 -12.35 10.63
CA THR A 5 0.45 -11.15 11.41
C THR A 5 -0.92 -10.54 11.06
N ALA A 6 -1.61 -11.07 10.05
CA ALA A 6 -2.90 -10.56 9.63
C ALA A 6 -4.08 -11.18 10.42
N PRO A 7 -5.12 -10.41 10.77
CA PRO A 7 -6.29 -10.89 11.48
C PRO A 7 -7.15 -11.91 10.71
N TYR A 8 -6.82 -12.16 9.43
CA TYR A 8 -7.51 -13.11 8.52
C TYR A 8 -6.50 -14.14 8.01
N ARG A 9 -6.15 -15.13 8.83
CA ARG A 9 -5.02 -16.03 8.57
C ARG A 9 -5.02 -16.75 7.22
N SER A 10 -6.13 -17.25 6.71
CA SER A 10 -6.15 -17.98 5.43
C SER A 10 -6.30 -17.07 4.21
N LEU A 11 -7.28 -16.18 4.21
CA LEU A 11 -7.54 -15.24 3.11
C LEU A 11 -6.43 -14.19 2.98
N GLY A 12 -5.87 -13.74 4.12
CA GLY A 12 -4.79 -12.77 4.15
C GLY A 12 -3.50 -13.33 3.56
N LEU A 13 -3.13 -14.56 3.86
CA LEU A 13 -1.93 -15.20 3.30
C LEU A 13 -2.05 -15.40 1.78
N ASN A 14 -3.17 -15.95 1.31
CA ASN A 14 -3.42 -16.09 -0.13
C ASN A 14 -3.33 -14.74 -0.86
N ARG A 15 -3.99 -13.71 -0.31
CA ARG A 15 -3.94 -12.36 -0.89
C ARG A 15 -2.52 -11.82 -0.99
N GLN A 16 -1.72 -11.92 0.05
CA GLN A 16 -0.36 -11.38 0.06
C GLN A 16 0.56 -12.17 -0.87
N GLU A 17 0.44 -13.50 -0.90
CA GLU A 17 1.24 -14.35 -1.78
C GLU A 17 0.93 -14.08 -3.27
N GLN A 18 -0.34 -13.93 -3.64
CA GLN A 18 -0.75 -13.60 -4.99
C GLN A 18 -0.25 -12.20 -5.40
N ARG A 19 -0.34 -11.22 -4.49
CA ARG A 19 0.19 -9.86 -4.74
C ARG A 19 1.71 -9.86 -4.86
N ARG A 20 2.40 -10.65 -4.04
CA ARG A 20 3.85 -10.83 -4.16
C ARG A 20 4.24 -11.34 -5.54
N ARG A 21 3.63 -12.43 -6.00
CA ARG A 21 3.89 -12.96 -7.36
C ARG A 21 3.63 -11.92 -8.43
N TYR A 22 2.54 -11.21 -8.30
CA TYR A 22 2.13 -10.17 -9.24
C TYR A 22 3.09 -8.99 -9.27
N LEU A 23 3.43 -8.41 -8.13
CA LEU A 23 4.19 -7.16 -8.02
C LEU A 23 5.70 -7.40 -8.01
N ILE A 24 6.17 -8.30 -7.14
CA ILE A 24 7.61 -8.62 -7.07
C ILE A 24 8.05 -9.43 -8.29
N GLY A 25 7.19 -10.32 -8.82
CA GLY A 25 7.49 -11.00 -10.08
C GLY A 25 7.71 -10.01 -11.23
N ALA A 26 6.81 -9.03 -11.40
CA ALA A 26 6.97 -7.98 -12.41
C ALA A 26 8.22 -7.11 -12.16
N LEU A 27 8.53 -6.80 -10.91
CA LEU A 27 9.77 -6.11 -10.55
C LEU A 27 11.00 -6.91 -10.99
N LEU A 28 11.04 -8.21 -10.72
CA LEU A 28 12.14 -9.08 -11.11
C LEU A 28 12.28 -9.22 -12.63
N ASP A 29 11.17 -9.26 -13.38
CA ASP A 29 11.19 -9.25 -14.83
C ASP A 29 11.91 -8.02 -15.40
N VAL A 30 11.78 -6.88 -14.73
CA VAL A 30 12.40 -5.60 -15.14
C VAL A 30 13.84 -5.47 -14.62
N THR A 31 14.13 -5.96 -13.41
CA THR A 31 15.47 -5.85 -12.80
C THR A 31 16.42 -6.97 -13.18
N GLY A 32 16.05 -7.84 -14.10
CA GLY A 32 16.93 -8.92 -14.58
C GLY A 32 16.88 -10.21 -13.76
N GLY A 33 15.85 -10.40 -12.94
CA GLY A 33 15.60 -11.62 -12.15
C GLY A 33 16.09 -11.58 -10.72
N SER A 34 16.77 -10.51 -10.28
CA SER A 34 17.28 -10.33 -8.93
C SER A 34 17.26 -8.85 -8.52
N LEU A 35 17.25 -8.62 -7.19
CA LEU A 35 17.49 -7.30 -6.59
C LEU A 35 18.89 -7.19 -5.97
N GLU A 36 19.80 -8.10 -6.32
CA GLU A 36 21.19 -8.05 -5.87
C GLU A 36 21.85 -6.72 -6.26
N GLY A 37 22.60 -6.12 -5.35
CA GLY A 37 23.20 -4.79 -5.49
C GLY A 37 22.23 -3.63 -5.33
N ARG A 38 20.93 -3.88 -5.10
CA ARG A 38 19.91 -2.83 -5.02
C ARG A 38 19.47 -2.55 -3.59
N ARG A 39 19.26 -1.27 -3.31
CA ARG A 39 18.67 -0.76 -2.08
C ARG A 39 17.20 -0.42 -2.33
N VAL A 40 16.32 -0.88 -1.45
CA VAL A 40 14.86 -0.76 -1.59
C VAL A 40 14.31 0.14 -0.50
N LEU A 41 13.43 1.08 -0.88
CA LEU A 41 12.61 1.88 0.02
C LEU A 41 11.16 1.39 -0.05
N ASP A 42 10.59 0.94 1.08
CA ASP A 42 9.21 0.47 1.18
C ASP A 42 8.36 1.50 1.94
N LEU A 43 7.59 2.29 1.19
CA LEU A 43 6.75 3.36 1.71
C LEU A 43 5.37 2.82 2.14
N GLY A 44 5.01 3.07 3.41
CA GLY A 44 3.83 2.46 4.02
C GLY A 44 4.02 0.95 4.19
N CYS A 45 5.19 0.54 4.70
CA CYS A 45 5.64 -0.85 4.73
C CYS A 45 4.75 -1.78 5.57
N ASN A 46 3.86 -1.22 6.42
CA ASN A 46 3.01 -2.00 7.32
C ASN A 46 3.87 -2.98 8.14
N SER A 47 3.47 -4.24 8.26
CA SER A 47 4.23 -5.29 8.96
C SER A 47 5.40 -5.89 8.15
N GLY A 48 5.93 -5.18 7.14
CA GLY A 48 7.14 -5.53 6.41
C GLY A 48 7.02 -6.70 5.42
N TYR A 49 5.81 -7.06 4.97
CA TYR A 49 5.64 -8.21 4.07
C TYR A 49 6.36 -8.02 2.73
N PHE A 50 6.22 -6.85 2.09
CA PHE A 50 6.88 -6.55 0.82
C PHE A 50 8.36 -6.23 1.01
N SER A 51 8.73 -5.62 2.14
CA SER A 51 10.12 -5.46 2.57
C SER A 51 10.83 -6.83 2.65
N LEU A 52 10.20 -7.82 3.29
CA LEU A 52 10.75 -9.18 3.37
C LEU A 52 10.83 -9.84 1.99
N ALA A 53 9.80 -9.65 1.15
CA ALA A 53 9.81 -10.17 -0.21
C ALA A 53 10.95 -9.58 -1.06
N ALA A 54 11.32 -8.32 -0.84
CA ALA A 54 12.46 -7.69 -1.49
C ALA A 54 13.80 -8.29 -1.00
N ILE A 55 13.97 -8.52 0.31
CA ILE A 55 15.12 -9.24 0.87
C ILE A 55 15.26 -10.65 0.28
N GLU A 56 14.15 -11.39 0.20
CA GLU A 56 14.12 -12.74 -0.37
C GLU A 56 14.36 -12.73 -1.90
N ALA A 57 14.11 -11.61 -2.57
CA ALA A 57 14.44 -11.38 -3.98
C ALA A 57 15.89 -10.92 -4.20
N GLY A 58 16.70 -10.81 -3.15
CA GLY A 58 18.13 -10.51 -3.22
C GLY A 58 18.51 -9.07 -2.87
N ALA A 59 17.58 -8.18 -2.51
CA ALA A 59 17.92 -6.80 -2.17
C ALA A 59 18.99 -6.73 -1.09
N ASP A 60 20.00 -5.88 -1.29
CA ASP A 60 21.10 -5.70 -0.34
C ASP A 60 20.62 -5.07 0.97
N PHE A 61 19.70 -4.11 0.83
CA PHE A 61 19.16 -3.39 1.97
C PHE A 61 17.71 -2.97 1.73
N VAL A 62 16.89 -3.02 2.77
CA VAL A 62 15.53 -2.47 2.75
C VAL A 62 15.35 -1.42 3.83
N HIS A 63 14.89 -0.24 3.43
CA HIS A 63 14.41 0.79 4.33
C HIS A 63 12.88 0.81 4.30
N GLY A 64 12.23 0.39 5.38
CA GLY A 64 10.77 0.38 5.50
C GLY A 64 10.30 1.51 6.41
N VAL A 65 9.36 2.33 5.93
CA VAL A 65 8.74 3.40 6.72
C VAL A 65 7.23 3.25 6.77
N ASP A 66 6.64 3.54 7.91
CA ASP A 66 5.19 3.60 8.11
C ASP A 66 4.84 4.71 9.12
N GLY A 67 3.65 5.28 9.00
CA GLY A 67 3.19 6.32 9.93
C GLY A 67 2.75 5.79 11.31
N ARG A 68 2.79 4.48 11.56
CA ARG A 68 2.27 3.84 12.78
C ARG A 68 3.28 2.93 13.43
N GLN A 69 3.59 3.20 14.71
CA GLN A 69 4.53 2.42 15.51
C GLN A 69 4.18 0.93 15.55
N VAL A 70 2.91 0.57 15.67
CA VAL A 70 2.47 -0.82 15.76
C VAL A 70 2.87 -1.65 14.52
N TRP A 71 2.91 -1.05 13.34
CA TRP A 71 3.33 -1.74 12.12
C TRP A 71 4.84 -1.90 12.08
N ILE A 72 5.58 -0.89 12.49
CA ILE A 72 7.04 -0.93 12.58
C ILE A 72 7.50 -1.99 13.58
N ASP A 73 6.86 -2.08 14.76
CA ASP A 73 7.18 -3.11 15.75
C ASP A 73 6.93 -4.51 15.20
N GLN A 74 5.81 -4.70 14.47
CA GLN A 74 5.52 -5.97 13.82
C GLN A 74 6.52 -6.30 12.70
N ALA A 75 6.95 -5.32 11.89
CA ALA A 75 7.93 -5.52 10.84
C ALA A 75 9.26 -5.99 11.42
N LYS A 76 9.76 -5.33 12.48
CA LYS A 76 10.98 -5.73 13.20
C LYS A 76 10.87 -7.16 13.72
N LEU A 77 9.78 -7.49 14.41
CA LEU A 77 9.53 -8.84 14.93
C LEU A 77 9.51 -9.91 13.82
N VAL A 78 8.91 -9.59 12.66
CA VAL A 78 8.89 -10.51 11.50
C VAL A 78 10.30 -10.75 10.98
N PHE A 79 11.12 -9.72 10.84
CA PHE A 79 12.48 -9.81 10.33
C PHE A 79 13.40 -10.57 11.30
N GLU A 80 13.29 -10.33 12.60
CA GLU A 80 13.96 -11.09 13.64
C GLU A 80 13.57 -12.59 13.59
N ALA A 81 12.27 -12.88 13.53
CA ALA A 81 11.76 -14.26 13.45
C ALA A 81 12.18 -14.98 12.15
N ARG A 82 12.50 -14.25 11.11
CA ARG A 82 13.00 -14.77 9.83
C ARG A 82 14.54 -14.78 9.77
N SER A 83 15.21 -14.42 10.87
CA SER A 83 16.68 -14.35 10.97
C SER A 83 17.32 -13.53 9.85
N VAL A 84 16.67 -12.42 9.46
CA VAL A 84 17.27 -11.45 8.53
C VAL A 84 18.35 -10.69 9.29
N ALA A 85 19.56 -10.60 8.69
CA ALA A 85 20.68 -9.93 9.31
C ALA A 85 20.38 -8.43 9.56
N PRO A 86 20.62 -7.90 10.77
CA PRO A 86 20.18 -6.54 11.15
C PRO A 86 20.73 -5.43 10.25
N GLU A 87 21.90 -5.61 9.66
CA GLU A 87 22.54 -4.68 8.73
C GLU A 87 21.84 -4.60 7.37
N ARG A 88 20.92 -5.49 7.07
CA ARG A 88 20.18 -5.56 5.80
C ARG A 88 18.84 -4.83 5.81
N TYR A 89 18.44 -4.26 6.94
CA TYR A 89 17.18 -3.54 7.00
C TYR A 89 17.19 -2.42 8.03
N HIS A 90 16.32 -1.45 7.78
CA HIS A 90 15.96 -0.42 8.75
C HIS A 90 14.45 -0.20 8.72
N PHE A 91 13.80 -0.16 9.89
CA PHE A 91 12.38 0.15 10.01
C PHE A 91 12.18 1.30 10.98
N GLU A 92 11.45 2.32 10.55
CA GLU A 92 11.16 3.47 11.38
C GLU A 92 9.76 4.06 11.15
N VAL A 93 9.26 4.77 12.16
CA VAL A 93 8.04 5.57 12.02
C VAL A 93 8.42 6.92 11.43
N ALA A 94 7.85 7.24 10.26
CA ALA A 94 8.11 8.51 9.63
C ALA A 94 6.91 9.03 8.84
N ASP A 95 6.79 10.36 8.78
CA ASP A 95 6.02 11.06 7.74
C ASP A 95 6.89 11.16 6.49
N ILE A 96 6.51 10.47 5.44
CA ILE A 96 7.29 10.34 4.21
C ILE A 96 7.59 11.68 3.53
N PHE A 97 6.80 12.72 3.77
CA PHE A 97 7.00 14.05 3.19
C PHE A 97 7.88 14.96 4.04
N ARG A 98 8.09 14.62 5.32
CA ARG A 98 8.93 15.37 6.26
C ARG A 98 10.24 14.68 6.57
N HIS A 99 10.33 13.41 6.25
CA HIS A 99 11.53 12.61 6.49
C HIS A 99 12.62 12.95 5.47
N ASP A 100 13.83 13.13 5.97
CA ASP A 100 14.99 13.33 5.13
C ASP A 100 15.64 11.99 4.76
N PHE A 101 15.31 11.48 3.57
CA PHE A 101 15.91 10.27 3.03
C PHE A 101 17.28 10.59 2.48
N THR A 102 18.31 10.45 3.31
CA THR A 102 19.70 10.80 2.97
C THR A 102 20.40 9.77 2.08
N GLN A 103 19.88 8.55 2.01
CA GLN A 103 20.48 7.47 1.23
C GLN A 103 19.70 7.24 -0.07
N ARG A 104 20.43 7.06 -1.15
CA ARG A 104 19.85 6.64 -2.42
C ARG A 104 19.19 5.26 -2.29
N CYS A 105 18.05 5.09 -2.93
CA CYS A 105 17.36 3.81 -3.08
C CYS A 105 17.09 3.57 -4.56
N ASP A 106 17.48 2.41 -5.06
CA ASP A 106 17.35 2.07 -6.48
C ASP A 106 15.93 1.65 -6.84
N VAL A 107 15.21 1.10 -5.87
CA VAL A 107 13.83 0.63 -5.99
C VAL A 107 12.95 1.24 -4.92
N VAL A 108 11.77 1.72 -5.30
CA VAL A 108 10.73 2.14 -4.36
C VAL A 108 9.51 1.22 -4.47
N LEU A 109 9.05 0.72 -3.34
CA LEU A 109 7.77 0.02 -3.20
C LEU A 109 6.73 0.98 -2.61
N CYS A 110 5.67 1.28 -3.37
CA CYS A 110 4.52 2.08 -2.97
C CYS A 110 3.26 1.22 -3.07
N VAL A 111 3.17 0.21 -2.19
CA VAL A 111 2.18 -0.87 -2.29
C VAL A 111 1.00 -0.62 -1.36
N GLY A 112 -0.09 -0.10 -1.93
CA GLY A 112 -1.32 0.19 -1.17
C GLY A 112 -1.30 1.55 -0.47
N LEU A 113 -0.40 2.43 -0.85
CA LEU A 113 -0.22 3.75 -0.24
C LEU A 113 -0.77 4.89 -1.11
N MET A 114 -0.49 4.91 -2.42
CA MET A 114 -0.72 6.08 -3.28
C MET A 114 -2.14 6.67 -3.16
N TYR A 115 -3.17 5.85 -3.09
CA TYR A 115 -4.55 6.36 -2.99
C TYR A 115 -4.90 6.96 -1.61
N HIS A 116 -4.01 6.85 -0.63
CA HIS A 116 -4.10 7.55 0.66
C HIS A 116 -3.38 8.90 0.66
N ILE A 117 -2.62 9.20 -0.39
CA ILE A 117 -1.80 10.40 -0.49
C ILE A 117 -2.61 11.54 -1.13
N SER A 118 -2.68 12.69 -0.45
CA SER A 118 -3.31 13.91 -0.95
C SER A 118 -2.40 14.77 -1.84
N LYS A 119 -1.12 14.42 -1.91
CA LYS A 119 -0.04 15.17 -2.56
C LYS A 119 0.68 14.28 -3.59
N PRO A 120 0.01 13.91 -4.69
CA PRO A 120 0.57 12.96 -5.65
C PRO A 120 1.83 13.47 -6.36
N MET A 121 1.97 14.76 -6.62
CA MET A 121 3.20 15.35 -7.18
C MET A 121 4.36 15.20 -6.21
N GLU A 122 4.19 15.58 -4.94
CA GLU A 122 5.23 15.47 -3.91
C GLU A 122 5.66 13.99 -3.69
N LEU A 123 4.75 13.04 -3.92
CA LEU A 123 5.09 11.62 -3.87
C LEU A 123 6.07 11.22 -4.99
N PHE A 124 5.86 11.69 -6.20
CA PHE A 124 6.78 11.44 -7.31
C PHE A 124 8.08 12.23 -7.19
N GLU A 125 8.04 13.45 -6.65
CA GLU A 125 9.24 14.20 -6.26
C GLU A 125 10.08 13.43 -5.24
N LEU A 126 9.44 12.75 -4.27
CA LEU A 126 10.12 11.88 -3.32
C LEU A 126 10.80 10.71 -4.05
N PHE A 127 10.13 10.04 -4.98
CA PHE A 127 10.72 8.94 -5.74
C PHE A 127 11.95 9.39 -6.53
N ASP A 128 11.90 10.57 -7.15
CA ASP A 128 13.01 11.14 -7.89
C ASP A 128 14.16 11.55 -6.95
N ARG A 129 13.83 12.21 -5.85
CA ARG A 129 14.81 12.67 -4.85
C ARG A 129 15.63 11.53 -4.23
N VAL A 130 15.01 10.38 -3.95
CA VAL A 130 15.74 9.21 -3.43
C VAL A 130 16.53 8.48 -4.52
N GLY A 131 16.42 8.91 -5.77
CA GLY A 131 17.16 8.37 -6.92
C GLY A 131 16.62 7.03 -7.41
N ALA A 132 15.32 6.77 -7.24
CA ALA A 132 14.70 5.52 -7.68
C ALA A 132 14.83 5.34 -9.20
N GLU A 133 15.32 4.18 -9.62
CA GLU A 133 15.35 3.76 -11.04
C GLU A 133 14.10 2.96 -11.39
N THR A 134 13.58 2.19 -10.43
CA THR A 134 12.37 1.41 -10.60
C THR A 134 11.42 1.61 -9.43
N ILE A 135 10.12 1.82 -9.74
CA ILE A 135 9.07 2.01 -8.75
C ILE A 135 7.97 0.96 -8.98
N VAL A 136 7.56 0.30 -7.92
CA VAL A 136 6.36 -0.56 -7.90
C VAL A 136 5.24 0.19 -7.23
N ILE A 137 4.19 0.52 -7.97
CA ILE A 137 2.98 1.13 -7.41
C ILE A 137 1.85 0.09 -7.44
N ASP A 138 1.15 -0.07 -6.33
CA ASP A 138 -0.10 -0.83 -6.27
C ASP A 138 -1.17 0.04 -5.62
N THR A 139 -2.17 0.46 -6.40
CA THR A 139 -3.14 1.46 -5.96
C THR A 139 -4.56 1.12 -6.40
N GLU A 140 -5.54 1.55 -5.60
CA GLU A 140 -6.92 1.63 -6.07
C GLU A 140 -7.01 2.71 -7.14
N VAL A 141 -7.80 2.43 -8.20
CA VAL A 141 -7.94 3.32 -9.34
C VAL A 141 -9.41 3.64 -9.62
N THR A 142 -9.64 4.83 -10.17
CA THR A 142 -10.96 5.21 -10.70
C THR A 142 -11.03 4.89 -12.19
N PRO A 143 -12.16 4.34 -12.68
CA PRO A 143 -12.34 4.07 -14.09
C PRO A 143 -12.56 5.40 -14.85
N SER A 144 -11.51 5.85 -15.53
CA SER A 144 -11.49 6.96 -16.45
C SER A 144 -10.35 6.76 -17.43
N ASN A 145 -10.53 7.19 -18.67
CA ASN A 145 -9.46 7.29 -19.66
C ASN A 145 -8.71 8.63 -19.56
N ASP A 146 -9.30 9.62 -18.89
CA ASP A 146 -8.68 10.92 -18.66
C ASP A 146 -7.75 10.86 -17.43
N SER A 147 -6.81 11.78 -17.36
CA SER A 147 -5.89 11.97 -16.22
C SER A 147 -6.64 12.67 -15.09
N VAL A 148 -7.26 11.91 -14.19
CA VAL A 148 -8.09 12.43 -13.10
C VAL A 148 -7.84 11.73 -11.77
N PHE A 149 -8.15 12.44 -10.68
CA PHE A 149 -8.23 11.89 -9.33
C PHE A 149 -9.66 11.97 -8.82
N ARG A 150 -10.19 10.86 -8.32
CA ARG A 150 -11.48 10.82 -7.65
C ARG A 150 -11.29 10.85 -6.14
N VAL A 151 -11.89 11.87 -5.51
CA VAL A 151 -11.88 11.98 -4.05
C VAL A 151 -13.05 11.21 -3.45
N ASN A 152 -12.74 10.36 -2.46
CA ASN A 152 -13.75 9.63 -1.69
C ASN A 152 -13.56 9.87 -0.20
N LYS A 153 -14.68 10.05 0.52
CA LYS A 153 -14.67 10.13 1.97
C LYS A 153 -14.55 8.73 2.58
N VAL A 154 -13.64 8.55 3.53
CA VAL A 154 -13.43 7.30 4.28
C VAL A 154 -13.53 7.56 5.78
N SER A 155 -13.79 6.50 6.56
CA SER A 155 -13.76 6.60 8.02
C SER A 155 -12.31 6.60 8.52
N THR A 156 -11.97 7.53 9.38
CA THR A 156 -10.68 7.58 10.08
C THR A 156 -10.56 6.53 11.19
N ASP A 157 -11.65 5.89 11.58
CA ASP A 157 -11.65 4.82 12.60
C ASP A 157 -11.02 3.51 12.09
N ASN A 158 -10.79 3.39 10.79
CA ASN A 158 -10.16 2.21 10.20
C ASN A 158 -8.63 2.37 10.25
N PRO A 159 -7.89 1.48 10.94
CA PRO A 159 -6.43 1.56 11.02
C PRO A 159 -5.71 1.36 9.68
N MET A 160 -6.43 0.97 8.64
CA MET A 160 -5.91 0.81 7.27
C MET A 160 -6.13 2.05 6.39
N THR A 161 -6.67 3.14 6.94
CA THR A 161 -6.84 4.43 6.21
C THR A 161 -5.65 5.36 6.48
N ALA A 162 -5.61 6.50 5.75
CA ALA A 162 -4.60 7.53 5.99
C ALA A 162 -4.56 7.96 7.45
N VAL A 163 -3.38 8.38 7.92
CA VAL A 163 -3.16 8.80 9.31
C VAL A 163 -3.78 10.17 9.56
N ASP A 164 -3.70 11.06 8.57
CA ASP A 164 -3.90 12.49 8.75
C ASP A 164 -5.28 13.01 8.32
N HIS A 165 -6.01 12.26 7.48
CA HIS A 165 -7.27 12.74 6.92
C HIS A 165 -8.27 11.64 6.56
N GLY A 166 -9.57 12.00 6.49
CA GLY A 166 -10.68 11.10 6.19
C GLY A 166 -11.07 11.04 4.71
N VAL A 167 -10.11 11.18 3.79
CA VAL A 167 -10.34 11.10 2.34
C VAL A 167 -9.32 10.20 1.65
N THR A 168 -9.69 9.66 0.49
CA THR A 168 -8.78 8.95 -0.40
C THR A 168 -8.83 9.57 -1.78
N PHE A 169 -7.72 9.49 -2.52
CA PHE A 169 -7.53 10.06 -3.85
C PHE A 169 -7.26 8.93 -4.85
N TYR A 170 -8.30 8.43 -5.49
CA TYR A 170 -8.15 7.34 -6.45
C TYR A 170 -7.72 7.91 -7.81
N PRO A 171 -6.46 7.69 -8.24
CA PRO A 171 -6.02 8.09 -9.56
C PRO A 171 -6.76 7.27 -10.63
N SER A 172 -6.91 7.83 -11.83
CA SER A 172 -7.11 7.00 -13.01
C SER A 172 -5.81 6.31 -13.40
N ARG A 173 -5.89 5.28 -14.22
CA ARG A 173 -4.70 4.65 -14.82
C ARG A 173 -3.84 5.70 -15.53
N GLN A 174 -4.46 6.59 -16.32
CA GLN A 174 -3.78 7.64 -17.06
C GLN A 174 -3.07 8.63 -16.12
N ALA A 175 -3.70 9.01 -15.01
CA ALA A 175 -3.08 9.92 -14.05
C ALA A 175 -1.78 9.37 -13.43
N VAL A 176 -1.71 8.05 -13.16
CA VAL A 176 -0.46 7.44 -12.68
C VAL A 176 0.63 7.49 -13.76
N MET A 177 0.27 7.21 -15.01
CA MET A 177 1.22 7.22 -16.14
C MET A 177 1.72 8.62 -16.45
N ASP A 178 0.85 9.63 -16.44
CA ASP A 178 1.21 11.01 -16.71
C ASP A 178 2.11 11.59 -15.61
N LEU A 179 1.77 11.32 -14.33
CA LEU A 179 2.63 11.71 -13.22
C LEU A 179 4.02 11.05 -13.31
N ALA A 180 4.07 9.76 -13.64
CA ALA A 180 5.34 9.07 -13.81
C ALA A 180 6.18 9.70 -14.95
N ALA A 181 5.54 10.04 -16.07
CA ALA A 181 6.20 10.64 -17.22
C ALA A 181 6.76 12.04 -16.91
N GLU A 182 6.08 12.83 -16.08
CA GLU A 182 6.55 14.16 -15.65
C GLU A 182 7.92 14.09 -14.96
N PHE A 183 8.18 12.98 -14.24
CA PHE A 183 9.47 12.70 -13.57
C PHE A 183 10.41 11.81 -14.40
N GLY A 184 10.14 11.64 -15.68
CA GLY A 184 11.00 10.89 -16.62
C GLY A 184 10.90 9.36 -16.47
N TYR A 185 9.87 8.83 -15.80
CA TYR A 185 9.61 7.40 -15.75
C TYR A 185 8.72 6.96 -16.91
N GLN A 186 9.03 5.81 -17.49
CA GLN A 186 8.10 5.07 -18.31
C GLN A 186 7.28 4.14 -17.42
N ALA A 187 5.96 4.33 -17.39
CA ALA A 187 5.06 3.56 -16.54
C ALA A 187 4.24 2.55 -17.34
N VAL A 188 4.15 1.33 -16.84
CA VAL A 188 3.38 0.23 -17.43
C VAL A 188 2.36 -0.29 -16.42
N PRO A 189 1.05 -0.20 -16.72
CA PRO A 189 0.02 -0.84 -15.91
C PRO A 189 0.03 -2.35 -16.12
N LEU A 190 0.12 -3.09 -15.03
CA LEU A 190 0.24 -4.55 -15.06
C LEU A 190 -1.13 -5.22 -15.24
N ALA A 191 -1.20 -6.21 -16.11
CA ALA A 191 -2.36 -7.09 -16.19
C ALA A 191 -2.39 -8.03 -14.97
N PRO A 192 -3.48 -8.04 -14.15
CA PRO A 192 -3.58 -8.94 -13.02
C PRO A 192 -3.57 -10.40 -13.46
N ASN A 193 -2.63 -11.20 -12.94
CA ASN A 193 -2.44 -12.62 -13.24
C ASN A 193 -2.70 -13.52 -12.02
N MET A 194 -3.67 -13.16 -11.20
CA MET A 194 -4.03 -13.92 -10.00
C MET A 194 -4.66 -15.27 -10.36
N THR A 195 -4.23 -16.34 -9.70
CA THR A 195 -4.83 -17.68 -9.86
C THR A 195 -6.10 -17.83 -9.01
N ASN A 196 -6.23 -17.05 -7.94
CA ASN A 196 -7.40 -17.01 -7.09
C ASN A 196 -7.69 -15.55 -6.69
N TYR A 197 -8.89 -15.07 -6.99
CA TYR A 197 -9.32 -13.70 -6.69
C TYR A 197 -10.10 -13.58 -5.37
N GLU A 198 -10.18 -14.62 -4.56
CA GLU A 198 -10.88 -14.55 -3.26
C GLU A 198 -10.19 -13.53 -2.34
N GLY A 199 -10.95 -12.51 -1.90
CA GLY A 199 -10.43 -11.37 -1.15
C GLY A 199 -9.61 -10.37 -1.99
N MET A 200 -9.61 -10.54 -3.33
CA MET A 200 -8.91 -9.69 -4.30
C MET A 200 -9.78 -9.30 -5.50
N GLU A 201 -11.09 -9.21 -5.28
CA GLU A 201 -12.07 -8.88 -6.32
C GLU A 201 -11.78 -7.54 -7.01
N HIS A 202 -11.13 -6.60 -6.31
CA HIS A 202 -10.71 -5.31 -6.84
C HIS A 202 -9.76 -5.43 -8.05
N TYR A 203 -8.87 -6.43 -8.05
CA TYR A 203 -8.00 -6.68 -9.22
C TYR A 203 -8.80 -7.29 -10.38
N ARG A 204 -9.74 -8.21 -10.10
CA ARG A 204 -10.57 -8.82 -11.13
C ARG A 204 -11.45 -7.79 -11.85
N ILE A 205 -12.05 -6.85 -11.10
CA ILE A 205 -12.89 -5.78 -11.65
C ILE A 205 -12.09 -4.52 -12.00
N LYS A 206 -10.75 -4.57 -11.86
CA LYS A 206 -9.80 -3.52 -12.25
C LYS A 206 -10.01 -2.17 -11.55
N THR A 207 -10.54 -2.18 -10.34
CA THR A 207 -10.56 -1.03 -9.43
C THR A 207 -9.28 -0.94 -8.59
N ARG A 208 -8.35 -1.89 -8.78
CA ARG A 208 -6.99 -1.89 -8.23
C ARG A 208 -6.02 -2.43 -9.27
N LEU A 209 -4.92 -1.71 -9.50
CA LEU A 209 -3.89 -2.07 -10.46
C LEU A 209 -2.50 -1.94 -9.84
N GLY A 210 -1.59 -2.77 -10.33
CA GLY A 210 -0.15 -2.58 -10.16
C GLY A 210 0.42 -1.82 -11.34
N PHE A 211 1.52 -1.10 -11.09
CA PHE A 211 2.32 -0.44 -12.11
C PHE A 211 3.79 -0.69 -11.84
N ILE A 212 4.58 -0.84 -12.90
CA ILE A 212 6.02 -0.66 -12.85
C ILE A 212 6.33 0.65 -13.57
N CYS A 213 7.05 1.55 -12.89
CA CYS A 213 7.59 2.76 -13.47
C CYS A 213 9.10 2.62 -13.46
N ALA A 214 9.77 2.81 -14.59
CA ALA A 214 11.22 2.63 -14.72
C ALA A 214 11.88 3.77 -15.47
N LYS A 215 13.16 4.02 -15.11
CA LYS A 215 14.11 4.91 -15.80
C LYS A 215 15.33 4.10 -16.23
N GLY A 216 16.19 4.70 -17.05
CA GLY A 216 17.47 4.13 -17.41
C GLY A 216 17.37 2.76 -18.07
N GLU A 217 18.25 1.84 -17.68
CA GLU A 217 18.37 0.52 -18.31
C GLU A 217 17.14 -0.38 -18.07
N ASP A 218 16.47 -0.25 -16.94
CA ASP A 218 15.30 -1.07 -16.60
C ASP A 218 14.13 -0.83 -17.58
N THR A 219 14.07 0.32 -18.26
CA THR A 219 13.05 0.61 -19.29
C THR A 219 13.10 -0.37 -20.45
N GLN A 220 14.27 -0.90 -20.81
CA GLN A 220 14.44 -1.84 -21.91
C GLN A 220 13.72 -3.16 -21.67
N ARG A 221 13.45 -3.49 -20.41
CA ARG A 221 12.79 -4.73 -20.00
C ARG A 221 11.29 -4.59 -19.77
N LEU A 222 10.75 -3.37 -19.84
CA LEU A 222 9.30 -3.12 -19.66
C LEU A 222 8.45 -3.87 -20.68
N SER A 223 8.97 -4.15 -21.88
CA SER A 223 8.32 -4.96 -22.92
C SER A 223 8.04 -6.42 -22.50
N ARG A 224 8.69 -6.91 -21.44
CA ARG A 224 8.49 -8.26 -20.90
C ARG A 224 7.21 -8.35 -20.05
N LEU A 225 6.67 -7.22 -19.62
CA LEU A 225 5.52 -7.18 -18.74
C LEU A 225 4.22 -7.43 -19.48
N SER A 226 3.31 -8.16 -18.85
CA SER A 226 1.92 -8.27 -19.30
C SER A 226 1.16 -6.99 -18.97
N VAL A 227 0.82 -6.22 -20.01
CA VAL A 227 0.20 -4.90 -19.89
C VAL A 227 -1.32 -4.99 -19.81
N GLU A 228 -1.95 -4.24 -18.89
CA GLU A 228 -3.39 -4.07 -18.85
C GLU A 228 -3.82 -3.00 -19.86
N THR A 229 -4.28 -3.46 -21.01
CA THR A 229 -4.73 -2.59 -22.11
C THR A 229 -6.22 -2.28 -22.10
N ARG A 230 -7.02 -3.04 -21.36
CA ARG A 230 -8.47 -2.86 -21.33
C ARG A 230 -8.84 -1.63 -20.50
N SER A 231 -9.77 -0.84 -21.03
CA SER A 231 -10.42 0.24 -20.26
C SER A 231 -11.02 -0.32 -18.97
N PRO A 232 -10.96 0.45 -17.87
CA PRO A 232 -11.65 0.07 -16.64
C PRO A 232 -13.12 -0.23 -16.97
N VAL A 233 -13.63 -1.34 -16.45
CA VAL A 233 -15.06 -1.64 -16.57
C VAL A 233 -15.81 -0.51 -15.85
N THR A 234 -16.80 0.10 -16.51
CA THR A 234 -17.68 1.09 -15.88
C THR A 234 -18.17 0.49 -14.57
N PRO A 235 -17.93 1.11 -13.40
CA PRO A 235 -18.30 0.48 -12.15
C PRO A 235 -19.81 0.25 -12.13
N ALA A 236 -20.21 -0.92 -11.70
CA ALA A 236 -21.57 -1.08 -11.20
C ALA A 236 -21.84 0.07 -10.21
N PRO A 237 -23.06 0.65 -10.20
CA PRO A 237 -23.34 1.85 -9.40
C PRO A 237 -22.84 1.69 -7.98
N VAL A 238 -22.30 2.76 -7.41
CA VAL A 238 -21.60 2.85 -6.10
C VAL A 238 -22.26 2.05 -4.96
N LYS A 239 -23.56 1.76 -5.06
CA LYS A 239 -24.31 0.87 -4.18
C LYS A 239 -23.80 -0.58 -4.17
N PHE A 240 -23.21 -1.08 -5.26
CA PHE A 240 -22.72 -2.46 -5.35
C PHE A 240 -21.34 -2.62 -4.70
N VAL A 241 -20.44 -1.69 -4.91
CA VAL A 241 -19.10 -1.70 -4.27
C VAL A 241 -19.23 -1.54 -2.75
N ARG A 242 -20.13 -0.65 -2.28
CA ARG A 242 -20.43 -0.52 -0.84
C ARG A 242 -21.07 -1.77 -0.26
N ARG A 243 -21.89 -2.51 -1.03
CA ARG A 243 -22.47 -3.79 -0.60
C ARG A 243 -21.43 -4.90 -0.52
N LEU A 244 -20.47 -4.95 -1.46
CA LEU A 244 -19.36 -5.90 -1.38
C LEU A 244 -18.46 -5.62 -0.17
N GLN A 245 -18.06 -4.36 0.05
CA GLN A 245 -17.28 -3.97 1.23
C GLN A 245 -18.05 -4.20 2.54
N ALA A 246 -19.34 -3.86 2.60
CA ALA A 246 -20.18 -4.10 3.75
C ALA A 246 -20.46 -5.60 3.97
N GLY A 247 -20.60 -6.39 2.90
CA GLY A 247 -20.82 -7.84 2.97
C GLY A 247 -19.59 -8.60 3.47
N ILE A 248 -18.40 -8.16 3.11
CA ILE A 248 -17.12 -8.73 3.59
C ILE A 248 -16.92 -8.39 5.08
N LEU A 249 -17.21 -7.16 5.49
CA LEU A 249 -17.14 -6.74 6.90
C LEU A 249 -18.22 -7.39 7.78
N ALA A 250 -19.41 -7.61 7.24
CA ALA A 250 -20.56 -8.19 7.99
C ALA A 250 -20.45 -9.71 8.20
N ARG A 251 -19.69 -10.43 7.38
CA ARG A 251 -19.50 -11.88 7.49
C ARG A 251 -18.37 -12.30 8.43
N ALA A 252 -17.55 -11.37 8.90
CA ALA A 252 -16.50 -11.67 9.87
C ALA A 252 -17.09 -11.82 11.30
N PRO A 253 -16.99 -13.01 11.94
CA PRO A 253 -17.58 -13.24 13.27
C PRO A 253 -17.03 -12.30 14.36
N ARG A 254 -15.83 -11.75 14.16
CA ARG A 254 -15.14 -10.80 15.06
C ARG A 254 -15.53 -9.33 14.84
N GLY A 255 -16.11 -8.97 13.70
CA GLY A 255 -16.55 -7.59 13.44
C GLY A 255 -17.62 -7.10 14.43
N ARG A 256 -18.47 -8.01 14.93
CA ARG A 256 -19.49 -7.69 15.94
C ARG A 256 -18.89 -7.51 17.35
N ALA A 257 -17.86 -8.26 17.69
CA ALA A 257 -17.17 -8.11 18.98
C ALA A 257 -16.36 -6.80 19.01
N LEU A 258 -15.60 -6.49 17.96
CA LEU A 258 -14.87 -5.24 17.81
C LEU A 258 -15.79 -4.00 17.79
N ALA A 259 -16.95 -4.10 17.15
CA ALA A 259 -17.95 -3.03 17.13
C ALA A 259 -18.59 -2.80 18.52
N ARG A 260 -18.77 -3.85 19.33
CA ARG A 260 -19.23 -3.74 20.72
C ARG A 260 -18.16 -3.11 21.62
N GLU A 261 -16.93 -3.54 21.49
CA GLU A 261 -15.79 -2.97 22.24
C GLU A 261 -15.60 -1.48 21.95
N ARG A 262 -15.66 -1.07 20.69
CA ARG A 262 -15.57 0.34 20.28
C ARG A 262 -16.74 1.20 20.77
N ARG A 263 -17.95 0.66 20.79
CA ARG A 263 -19.11 1.34 21.38
C ARG A 263 -18.92 1.54 22.90
N ALA A 264 -18.39 0.54 23.59
CA ALA A 264 -18.09 0.63 25.02
C ALA A 264 -16.98 1.66 25.32
N GLU A 265 -15.93 1.68 24.49
CA GLU A 265 -14.83 2.64 24.63
C GLU A 265 -15.26 4.09 24.33
N ARG A 266 -16.10 4.28 23.29
CA ARG A 266 -16.70 5.60 23.00
C ARG A 266 -17.59 6.09 24.13
N ALA A 267 -18.45 5.24 24.66
CA ALA A 267 -19.29 5.57 25.82
C ALA A 267 -18.48 5.92 27.05
N ARG A 268 -17.32 5.26 27.26
CA ARG A 268 -16.38 5.56 28.34
C ARG A 268 -15.71 6.92 28.17
N ARG A 269 -15.28 7.28 26.94
CA ARG A 269 -14.71 8.60 26.62
C ARG A 269 -15.74 9.72 26.81
N GLU A 270 -16.98 9.52 26.33
CA GLU A 270 -18.07 10.50 26.51
C GLU A 270 -18.45 10.69 27.99
N SER A 271 -18.34 9.64 28.81
CA SER A 271 -18.53 9.72 30.26
C SER A 271 -17.41 10.50 30.97
N ILE A 272 -16.14 10.30 30.53
CA ILE A 272 -14.97 11.02 31.06
C ILE A 272 -15.09 12.52 30.71
N ASN A 273 -15.43 12.84 29.44
CA ASN A 273 -15.60 14.24 29.04
C ASN A 273 -16.74 14.94 29.76
N ARG A 274 -17.88 14.26 29.99
CA ARG A 274 -18.99 14.83 30.80
C ARG A 274 -18.59 15.10 32.26
N ARG A 275 -17.76 14.25 32.86
CA ARG A 275 -17.23 14.48 34.18
C ARG A 275 -16.24 15.65 34.21
N ALA A 276 -15.39 15.79 33.18
CA ALA A 276 -14.49 16.93 33.06
C ALA A 276 -15.26 18.26 32.92
N ASP A 277 -16.31 18.28 32.07
CA ASP A 277 -17.17 19.46 31.89
C ASP A 277 -18.00 19.83 33.14
N GLN A 278 -18.32 18.86 34.01
CA GLN A 278 -18.95 19.15 35.30
C GLN A 278 -17.98 19.76 36.29
N LEU A 279 -16.73 19.27 36.34
CA LEU A 279 -15.70 19.81 37.25
C LEU A 279 -15.27 21.24 36.89
N THR A 280 -15.42 21.65 35.61
CA THR A 280 -15.12 23.04 35.19
C THR A 280 -16.29 24.02 35.35
N ARG A 281 -17.46 23.57 35.79
CA ARG A 281 -18.63 24.44 36.07
C ARG A 281 -18.88 24.69 37.55
N ASP A 282 -18.21 23.96 38.42
CA ASP A 282 -18.34 24.06 39.87
C ASP A 282 -17.18 24.88 40.51
N ASP A 283 -16.25 25.43 39.70
CA ASP A 283 -15.29 26.50 40.03
C ASP A 283 -15.73 27.83 39.39
#